data_9c46d8d8ff99c18966fd5f4de8dd8bcb
#
_entry.id   9c46d8d8ff99c18966fd5f4de8dd8bcb
#
_cell.length_a   1.000
_cell.length_b   1.000
_cell.length_c   1.000
_cell.angle_alpha   90.00
_cell.angle_beta   90.00
_cell.angle_gamma   90.00
#
_symmetry.space_group_name_H-M   'P 1'
#
loop_
_entity.id
_entity.type
_entity.pdbx_description
1 polymer ?
#
loop_
_entity_poly.entity_id
_entity_poly.type
_entity_poly.pdbx_seq_one_letter_code
_entity_poly.pdbx_strand_id
1 'polypeptide(L)'
;MLIIPAILTDNPSELRDLLSKAAQVVRRVQIDINDGSFLGEKTIYPEALIGLETDLLLDFHLMVKEPLNWVEKSAMGGAERIIGQVELMSDQEDFVSKVQEAGPKVGLALDIKTPVSALDKSILEDVDLVLLMGYQAGRGGQHFDNSVLPKISELIEIRKHDATPFAICVDGGVWTDNILELDQLGVDEVAVGRRLFKGDIKDNINLLEEKLRL
;
A
#
# COMPACT_ATOMS: atom_id res chain seq x y z
N MET A 1 10.06 -0.49 -11.68
CA MET A 1 9.34 -0.64 -10.39
C MET A 1 9.47 0.63 -9.56
N LEU A 2 8.39 1.12 -8.93
CA LEU A 2 8.40 2.28 -8.02
C LEU A 2 8.62 1.82 -6.58
N ILE A 3 9.54 2.47 -5.85
CA ILE A 3 9.79 2.21 -4.43
C ILE A 3 9.06 3.27 -3.61
N ILE A 4 8.12 2.86 -2.78
CA ILE A 4 7.25 3.72 -1.96
C ILE A 4 7.62 3.53 -0.49
N PRO A 5 8.09 4.58 0.22
CA PRO A 5 8.24 4.53 1.66
C PRO A 5 6.89 4.32 2.34
N ALA A 6 6.78 3.30 3.21
CA ALA A 6 5.58 3.02 4.01
C ALA A 6 5.79 3.41 5.47
N ILE A 7 4.87 4.17 6.03
CA ILE A 7 4.94 4.71 7.40
C ILE A 7 3.83 4.08 8.24
N LEU A 8 4.25 3.30 9.23
CA LEU A 8 3.39 2.67 10.24
C LEU A 8 3.77 3.25 11.61
N THR A 9 3.00 4.19 12.14
CA THR A 9 3.24 4.85 13.43
C THR A 9 1.94 5.28 14.10
N ASP A 10 1.92 5.31 15.42
CA ASP A 10 0.85 5.90 16.25
C ASP A 10 1.20 7.33 16.71
N ASN A 11 2.40 7.81 16.37
CA ASN A 11 2.93 9.09 16.85
C ASN A 11 2.89 10.16 15.75
N PRO A 12 2.07 11.23 15.90
CA PRO A 12 1.96 12.29 14.90
C PRO A 12 3.26 13.09 14.68
N SER A 13 4.15 13.17 15.67
CA SER A 13 5.44 13.83 15.51
C SER A 13 6.38 13.01 14.67
N GLU A 14 6.46 11.70 14.93
CA GLU A 14 7.24 10.77 14.12
C GLU A 14 6.75 10.74 12.67
N LEU A 15 5.42 10.75 12.46
CA LEU A 15 4.86 10.84 11.11
C LEU A 15 5.41 12.04 10.35
N ARG A 16 5.37 13.25 10.94
CA ARG A 16 5.86 14.47 10.28
C ARG A 16 7.35 14.40 9.97
N ASP A 17 8.13 13.86 10.88
CA ASP A 17 9.58 13.68 10.68
C ASP A 17 9.88 12.73 9.53
N LEU A 18 9.16 11.61 9.44
CA LEU A 18 9.32 10.62 8.37
C LEU A 18 8.85 11.17 7.02
N LEU A 19 7.72 11.87 6.97
CA LEU A 19 7.24 12.57 5.78
C LEU A 19 8.24 13.62 5.29
N SER A 20 8.80 14.43 6.20
CA SER A 20 9.82 15.43 5.85
C SER A 20 11.08 14.80 5.25
N LYS A 21 11.52 13.65 5.77
CA LYS A 21 12.65 12.89 5.20
C LYS A 21 12.31 12.33 3.82
N ALA A 22 11.12 11.76 3.66
CA ALA A 22 10.67 11.17 2.40
C ALA A 22 10.51 12.22 1.30
N ALA A 23 9.97 13.41 1.60
CA ALA A 23 9.75 14.50 0.66
C ALA A 23 11.01 15.00 -0.06
N GLN A 24 12.20 14.73 0.50
CA GLN A 24 13.48 15.10 -0.10
C GLN A 24 13.90 14.15 -1.23
N VAL A 25 13.34 12.95 -1.31
CA VAL A 25 13.82 11.88 -2.19
C VAL A 25 12.74 11.21 -3.03
N VAL A 26 11.47 11.25 -2.61
CA VAL A 26 10.36 10.61 -3.33
C VAL A 26 9.21 11.58 -3.55
N ARG A 27 8.26 11.17 -4.40
CA ARG A 27 7.01 11.90 -4.65
C ARG A 27 5.78 11.25 -4.03
N ARG A 28 5.87 9.98 -3.62
CA ARG A 28 4.77 9.18 -3.09
C ARG A 28 5.19 8.49 -1.81
N VAL A 29 4.28 8.43 -0.84
CA VAL A 29 4.46 7.76 0.45
C VAL A 29 3.18 7.03 0.80
N GLN A 30 3.28 5.83 1.35
CA GLN A 30 2.16 5.09 1.91
C GLN A 30 2.06 5.36 3.41
N ILE A 31 0.85 5.62 3.89
CA ILE A 31 0.51 5.75 5.30
C ILE A 31 -0.34 4.55 5.71
N ASP A 32 0.17 3.75 6.62
CA ASP A 32 -0.49 2.55 7.11
C ASP A 32 -1.44 2.89 8.27
N ILE A 33 -2.73 2.67 8.07
CA ILE A 33 -3.79 2.96 9.03
C ILE A 33 -4.36 1.65 9.55
N ASN A 34 -4.19 1.40 10.85
CA ASN A 34 -4.69 0.22 11.53
C ASN A 34 -5.57 0.65 12.71
N ASP A 35 -6.80 0.15 12.76
CA ASP A 35 -7.73 0.39 13.86
C ASP A 35 -7.65 -0.64 14.99
N GLY A 36 -6.72 -1.60 14.87
CA GLY A 36 -6.55 -2.73 15.78
C GLY A 36 -7.40 -3.96 15.42
N SER A 37 -8.12 -3.94 14.29
CA SER A 37 -8.88 -5.11 13.80
C SER A 37 -7.99 -6.12 13.10
N PHE A 38 -6.83 -5.69 12.61
CA PHE A 38 -5.76 -6.54 12.07
C PHE A 38 -4.67 -6.79 13.12
N LEU A 39 -3.61 -7.51 12.72
CA LEU A 39 -2.49 -7.76 13.62
C LEU A 39 -1.81 -6.44 14.01
N GLY A 40 -1.44 -6.31 15.29
CA GLY A 40 -0.72 -5.14 15.78
C GLY A 40 -1.60 -4.13 16.51
N GLU A 41 -1.03 -2.96 16.75
CA GLU A 41 -1.65 -1.88 17.51
C GLU A 41 -2.26 -0.84 16.57
N LYS A 42 -3.12 0.01 17.13
CA LYS A 42 -3.67 1.14 16.40
C LYS A 42 -2.57 2.09 15.98
N THR A 43 -2.74 2.66 14.78
CA THR A 43 -1.87 3.71 14.28
C THR A 43 -2.57 5.06 14.27
N ILE A 44 -1.94 6.07 13.70
CA ILE A 44 -2.60 7.35 13.42
C ILE A 44 -3.79 7.13 12.51
N TYR A 45 -4.76 8.02 12.60
CA TYR A 45 -5.95 8.04 11.74
C TYR A 45 -5.86 9.16 10.69
N PRO A 46 -6.62 9.10 9.61
CA PRO A 46 -6.61 10.10 8.54
C PRO A 46 -6.78 11.54 9.04
N GLU A 47 -7.54 11.73 10.11
CA GLU A 47 -7.81 13.03 10.70
C GLU A 47 -6.54 13.74 11.19
N ALA A 48 -5.48 13.01 11.53
CA ALA A 48 -4.18 13.57 11.93
C ALA A 48 -3.44 14.26 10.76
N LEU A 49 -3.87 14.01 9.53
CA LEU A 49 -3.29 14.56 8.30
C LEU A 49 -4.10 15.74 7.73
N ILE A 50 -5.29 16.00 8.28
CA ILE A 50 -6.12 17.14 7.82
C ILE A 50 -5.36 18.45 8.04
N GLY A 51 -5.20 19.22 6.96
CA GLY A 51 -4.45 20.48 6.98
C GLY A 51 -2.93 20.32 6.91
N LEU A 52 -2.42 19.11 6.69
CA LEU A 52 -1.01 18.90 6.39
C LEU A 52 -0.70 19.46 4.99
N GLU A 53 0.17 20.47 4.92
CA GLU A 53 0.70 20.96 3.66
C GLU A 53 1.89 20.09 3.23
N THR A 54 1.75 19.41 2.08
CA THR A 54 2.80 18.56 1.52
C THR A 54 2.64 18.44 0.00
N ASP A 55 3.77 18.34 -0.72
CA ASP A 55 3.80 18.02 -2.15
C ASP A 55 3.84 16.50 -2.41
N LEU A 56 3.82 15.67 -1.35
CA LEU A 56 3.79 14.24 -1.46
C LEU A 56 2.40 13.74 -1.87
N LEU A 57 2.36 12.79 -2.77
CA LEU A 57 1.18 11.97 -3.04
C LEU A 57 1.06 10.95 -1.90
N LEU A 58 -0.07 10.97 -1.18
CA LEU A 58 -0.29 10.12 -0.03
C LEU A 58 -1.21 8.95 -0.39
N ASP A 59 -0.71 7.73 -0.24
CA ASP A 59 -1.52 6.52 -0.31
C ASP A 59 -1.92 6.11 1.11
N PHE A 60 -3.22 5.97 1.36
CA PHE A 60 -3.70 5.49 2.66
C PHE A 60 -4.06 4.02 2.55
N HIS A 61 -3.29 3.17 3.23
CA HIS A 61 -3.53 1.74 3.31
C HIS A 61 -4.34 1.42 4.57
N LEU A 62 -5.59 1.06 4.36
CA LEU A 62 -6.61 0.89 5.39
C LEU A 62 -6.69 -0.59 5.85
N MET A 63 -5.96 -0.92 6.90
CA MET A 63 -6.06 -2.19 7.64
C MET A 63 -7.08 -2.01 8.78
N VAL A 64 -8.34 -1.87 8.41
CA VAL A 64 -9.43 -1.48 9.32
C VAL A 64 -10.67 -2.33 9.09
N LYS A 65 -11.54 -2.36 10.11
CA LYS A 65 -12.89 -2.90 9.92
C LYS A 65 -13.72 -1.93 9.09
N GLU A 66 -14.39 -2.46 8.05
CA GLU A 66 -15.24 -1.68 7.13
C GLU A 66 -14.51 -0.46 6.54
N PRO A 67 -13.58 -0.66 5.61
CA PRO A 67 -12.84 0.44 4.98
C PRO A 67 -13.73 1.50 4.34
N LEU A 68 -14.94 1.14 3.90
CA LEU A 68 -15.97 2.07 3.40
C LEU A 68 -16.21 3.25 4.36
N ASN A 69 -16.26 2.98 5.67
CA ASN A 69 -16.48 4.00 6.70
C ASN A 69 -15.29 4.96 6.90
N TRP A 70 -14.18 4.69 6.24
CA TRP A 70 -12.94 5.47 6.35
C TRP A 70 -12.68 6.36 5.12
N VAL A 71 -13.43 6.19 4.04
CA VAL A 71 -13.19 6.87 2.76
C VAL A 71 -13.25 8.38 2.91
N GLU A 72 -14.33 8.94 3.47
CA GLU A 72 -14.51 10.40 3.57
C GLU A 72 -13.37 11.07 4.36
N LYS A 73 -13.03 10.51 5.52
CA LYS A 73 -11.96 11.07 6.34
C LYS A 73 -10.58 10.87 5.72
N SER A 74 -10.38 9.82 4.92
CA SER A 74 -9.14 9.63 4.16
C SER A 74 -9.00 10.66 3.04
N ALA A 75 -10.07 10.94 2.31
CA ALA A 75 -10.09 12.01 1.31
C ALA A 75 -9.83 13.39 1.95
N MET A 76 -10.48 13.69 3.09
CA MET A 76 -10.25 14.91 3.86
C MET A 76 -8.81 15.01 4.39
N GLY A 77 -8.18 13.89 4.71
CA GLY A 77 -6.78 13.77 5.12
C GLY A 77 -5.78 13.94 3.97
N GLY A 78 -6.26 14.16 2.73
CA GLY A 78 -5.43 14.41 1.57
C GLY A 78 -4.93 13.14 0.87
N ALA A 79 -5.63 12.01 1.02
CA ALA A 79 -5.30 10.80 0.28
C ALA A 79 -5.43 11.04 -1.23
N GLU A 80 -4.36 10.70 -1.98
CA GLU A 80 -4.40 10.64 -3.44
C GLU A 80 -4.87 9.26 -3.92
N ARG A 81 -4.60 8.23 -3.10
CA ARG A 81 -5.09 6.87 -3.30
C ARG A 81 -5.55 6.27 -1.96
N ILE A 82 -6.68 5.58 -1.96
CA ILE A 82 -7.22 4.87 -0.79
C ILE A 82 -7.22 3.38 -1.10
N ILE A 83 -6.49 2.61 -0.30
CA ILE A 83 -6.28 1.17 -0.48
C ILE A 83 -6.96 0.45 0.68
N GLY A 84 -8.04 -0.27 0.42
CA GLY A 84 -8.81 -1.00 1.44
C GLY A 84 -8.44 -2.48 1.49
N GLN A 85 -8.18 -3.02 2.68
CA GLN A 85 -8.08 -4.47 2.91
C GLN A 85 -9.46 -5.13 2.74
N VAL A 86 -9.54 -6.17 1.91
CA VAL A 86 -10.83 -6.81 1.58
C VAL A 86 -11.35 -7.73 2.69
N GLU A 87 -10.49 -8.18 3.61
CA GLU A 87 -10.82 -9.22 4.59
C GLU A 87 -11.94 -8.82 5.57
N LEU A 88 -12.04 -7.53 5.88
CA LEU A 88 -13.06 -6.98 6.79
C LEU A 88 -13.95 -5.95 6.09
N MET A 89 -14.06 -6.05 4.77
CA MET A 89 -14.90 -5.23 3.90
C MET A 89 -16.17 -6.01 3.57
N SER A 90 -17.34 -5.43 3.83
CA SER A 90 -18.63 -6.11 3.54
C SER A 90 -18.95 -6.15 2.07
N ASP A 91 -18.62 -5.08 1.34
CA ASP A 91 -18.94 -4.90 -0.07
C ASP A 91 -17.81 -4.15 -0.78
N GLN A 92 -17.23 -4.79 -1.79
CA GLN A 92 -16.12 -4.20 -2.55
C GLN A 92 -16.61 -3.19 -3.59
N GLU A 93 -17.78 -3.41 -4.20
CA GLU A 93 -18.37 -2.51 -5.18
C GLU A 93 -18.75 -1.17 -4.52
N ASP A 94 -19.39 -1.22 -3.34
CA ASP A 94 -19.72 -0.03 -2.55
C ASP A 94 -18.45 0.74 -2.15
N PHE A 95 -17.38 0.04 -1.77
CA PHE A 95 -16.10 0.69 -1.42
C PHE A 95 -15.47 1.38 -2.63
N VAL A 96 -15.37 0.71 -3.77
CA VAL A 96 -14.82 1.26 -5.02
C VAL A 96 -15.60 2.50 -5.45
N SER A 97 -16.93 2.39 -5.53
CA SER A 97 -17.82 3.50 -5.89
C SER A 97 -17.64 4.70 -4.95
N LYS A 98 -17.55 4.46 -3.64
CA LYS A 98 -17.40 5.52 -2.64
C LYS A 98 -16.06 6.24 -2.76
N VAL A 99 -14.97 5.51 -3.04
CA VAL A 99 -13.63 6.10 -3.24
C VAL A 99 -13.63 6.96 -4.51
N GLN A 100 -14.21 6.47 -5.62
CA GLN A 100 -14.33 7.23 -6.86
C GLN A 100 -15.15 8.51 -6.68
N GLU A 101 -16.29 8.44 -5.97
CA GLU A 101 -17.11 9.62 -5.63
C GLU A 101 -16.35 10.66 -4.80
N ALA A 102 -15.46 10.20 -3.90
CA ALA A 102 -14.66 11.09 -3.06
C ALA A 102 -13.46 11.71 -3.79
N GLY A 103 -13.05 11.16 -4.96
CA GLY A 103 -12.03 11.69 -5.85
C GLY A 103 -10.65 11.02 -5.83
N PRO A 104 -10.20 10.32 -4.77
CA PRO A 104 -8.95 9.56 -4.78
C PRO A 104 -8.98 8.37 -5.74
N LYS A 105 -7.79 7.87 -6.09
CA LYS A 105 -7.63 6.59 -6.77
C LYS A 105 -8.00 5.42 -5.87
N VAL A 106 -8.45 4.33 -6.49
CA VAL A 106 -8.93 3.13 -5.81
C VAL A 106 -7.85 2.07 -5.73
N GLY A 107 -7.62 1.52 -4.53
CA GLY A 107 -6.82 0.33 -4.32
C GLY A 107 -7.55 -0.73 -3.51
N LEU A 108 -7.34 -1.99 -3.85
CA LEU A 108 -7.77 -3.14 -3.04
C LEU A 108 -6.54 -3.88 -2.53
N ALA A 109 -6.56 -4.31 -1.26
CA ALA A 109 -5.45 -5.03 -0.65
C ALA A 109 -5.85 -6.42 -0.17
N LEU A 110 -4.94 -7.39 -0.35
CA LEU A 110 -5.10 -8.78 0.09
C LEU A 110 -4.01 -9.15 1.10
N ASP A 111 -4.41 -9.61 2.28
CA ASP A 111 -3.50 -10.21 3.24
C ASP A 111 -2.81 -11.46 2.67
N ILE A 112 -1.67 -11.84 3.23
CA ILE A 112 -0.86 -12.97 2.74
C ILE A 112 -1.68 -14.27 2.60
N LYS A 113 -2.61 -14.52 3.51
CA LYS A 113 -3.45 -15.73 3.53
C LYS A 113 -4.71 -15.64 2.67
N THR A 114 -5.09 -14.47 2.22
CA THR A 114 -6.30 -14.25 1.43
C THR A 114 -6.02 -14.54 -0.04
N PRO A 115 -6.73 -15.47 -0.69
CA PRO A 115 -6.50 -15.81 -2.09
C PRO A 115 -6.93 -14.66 -3.02
N VAL A 116 -6.36 -14.60 -4.22
CA VAL A 116 -6.73 -13.61 -5.25
C VAL A 116 -8.22 -13.73 -5.64
N SER A 117 -8.79 -14.93 -5.54
CA SER A 117 -10.22 -15.16 -5.78
C SER A 117 -11.17 -14.47 -4.79
N ALA A 118 -10.65 -13.85 -3.73
CA ALA A 118 -11.43 -12.99 -2.84
C ALA A 118 -11.73 -11.61 -3.44
N LEU A 119 -11.01 -11.22 -4.51
CA LEU A 119 -11.34 -10.02 -5.27
C LEU A 119 -12.57 -10.25 -6.13
N ASP A 120 -13.48 -9.31 -6.12
CA ASP A 120 -14.57 -9.27 -7.07
C ASP A 120 -14.04 -8.88 -8.46
N LYS A 121 -14.08 -9.81 -9.40
CA LYS A 121 -13.54 -9.59 -10.75
C LYS A 121 -14.34 -8.59 -11.57
N SER A 122 -15.61 -8.37 -11.22
CA SER A 122 -16.49 -7.46 -11.96
C SER A 122 -16.13 -5.98 -11.80
N ILE A 123 -15.39 -5.65 -10.73
CA ILE A 123 -15.01 -4.28 -10.42
C ILE A 123 -13.52 -3.95 -10.68
N LEU A 124 -12.73 -4.92 -11.14
CA LEU A 124 -11.28 -4.73 -11.30
C LEU A 124 -10.94 -3.67 -12.36
N GLU A 125 -11.80 -3.45 -13.35
CA GLU A 125 -11.64 -2.38 -14.35
C GLU A 125 -11.74 -0.97 -13.72
N ASP A 126 -12.33 -0.86 -12.53
CA ASP A 126 -12.50 0.36 -11.76
C ASP A 126 -11.44 0.54 -10.66
N VAL A 127 -10.47 -0.37 -10.59
CA VAL A 127 -9.40 -0.39 -9.58
C VAL A 127 -8.08 0.07 -10.18
N ASP A 128 -7.43 1.05 -9.56
CA ASP A 128 -6.11 1.56 -10.00
C ASP A 128 -4.95 0.69 -9.50
N LEU A 129 -5.13 0.02 -8.35
CA LEU A 129 -4.08 -0.76 -7.69
C LEU A 129 -4.61 -2.00 -6.98
N VAL A 130 -3.92 -3.13 -7.13
CA VAL A 130 -4.05 -4.28 -6.23
C VAL A 130 -2.77 -4.42 -5.41
N LEU A 131 -2.90 -4.32 -4.08
CA LEU A 131 -1.80 -4.48 -3.14
C LEU A 131 -1.82 -5.89 -2.54
N LEU A 132 -0.70 -6.58 -2.60
CA LEU A 132 -0.49 -7.88 -1.97
C LEU A 132 0.43 -7.72 -0.75
N MET A 133 -0.04 -8.21 0.40
CA MET A 133 0.82 -8.26 1.58
C MET A 133 1.88 -9.34 1.44
N GLY A 134 3.15 -8.99 1.65
CA GLY A 134 4.29 -9.91 1.71
C GLY A 134 4.45 -10.61 3.06
N TYR A 135 3.57 -10.32 4.01
CA TYR A 135 3.39 -10.96 5.31
C TYR A 135 2.01 -10.61 5.87
N GLN A 136 1.67 -11.06 7.08
CA GLN A 136 0.36 -10.78 7.69
C GLN A 136 0.18 -9.27 7.98
N ALA A 137 -0.92 -8.70 7.48
CA ALA A 137 -1.24 -7.28 7.59
C ALA A 137 -1.34 -6.78 9.06
N GLY A 138 -0.99 -5.51 9.27
CA GLY A 138 -1.20 -4.77 10.52
C GLY A 138 0.02 -4.61 11.41
N ARG A 139 1.11 -5.37 11.23
CA ARG A 139 2.34 -5.25 12.04
C ARG A 139 3.59 -5.33 11.18
N GLY A 140 4.39 -4.27 11.19
CA GLY A 140 5.66 -4.22 10.47
C GLY A 140 6.77 -5.07 11.10
N GLY A 141 7.85 -5.28 10.32
CA GLY A 141 9.08 -5.94 10.79
C GLY A 141 9.05 -7.46 10.75
N GLN A 142 8.08 -8.06 10.07
CA GLN A 142 8.01 -9.49 9.79
C GLN A 142 8.93 -9.86 8.60
N HIS A 143 9.18 -11.16 8.41
CA HIS A 143 9.92 -11.68 7.27
C HIS A 143 9.00 -11.77 6.04
N PHE A 144 9.56 -11.54 4.87
CA PHE A 144 8.88 -11.75 3.60
C PHE A 144 8.45 -13.23 3.46
N ASP A 145 7.21 -13.44 3.05
CA ASP A 145 6.64 -14.77 2.83
C ASP A 145 6.49 -15.02 1.33
N ASN A 146 7.25 -15.96 0.81
CA ASN A 146 7.25 -16.32 -0.61
C ASN A 146 5.90 -16.84 -1.13
N SER A 147 4.93 -17.11 -0.24
CA SER A 147 3.57 -17.49 -0.67
C SER A 147 2.83 -16.36 -1.40
N VAL A 148 3.35 -15.11 -1.38
CA VAL A 148 2.85 -14.01 -2.20
C VAL A 148 3.18 -14.19 -3.69
N LEU A 149 4.27 -14.87 -4.06
CA LEU A 149 4.74 -14.98 -5.46
C LEU A 149 3.71 -15.62 -6.40
N PRO A 150 3.06 -16.74 -6.06
CA PRO A 150 1.98 -17.29 -6.88
C PRO A 150 0.81 -16.32 -7.06
N LYS A 151 0.48 -15.50 -6.06
CA LYS A 151 -0.61 -14.50 -6.15
C LYS A 151 -0.25 -13.39 -7.14
N ILE A 152 1.01 -12.94 -7.17
CA ILE A 152 1.50 -11.99 -8.17
C ILE A 152 1.29 -12.55 -9.58
N SER A 153 1.70 -13.79 -9.82
CA SER A 153 1.55 -14.45 -11.12
C SER A 153 0.07 -14.55 -11.54
N GLU A 154 -0.82 -14.86 -10.61
CA GLU A 154 -2.27 -14.90 -10.86
C GLU A 154 -2.82 -13.51 -11.23
N LEU A 155 -2.44 -12.44 -10.53
CA LEU A 155 -2.85 -11.07 -10.86
C LEU A 155 -2.31 -10.61 -12.23
N ILE A 156 -1.08 -10.97 -12.56
CA ILE A 156 -0.49 -10.70 -13.89
C ILE A 156 -1.33 -11.32 -14.99
N GLU A 157 -1.79 -12.58 -14.82
CA GLU A 157 -2.66 -13.22 -15.81
C GLU A 157 -4.03 -12.53 -15.90
N ILE A 158 -4.63 -12.13 -14.76
CA ILE A 158 -5.92 -11.43 -14.75
C ILE A 158 -5.79 -10.11 -15.52
N ARG A 159 -4.82 -9.26 -15.19
CA ARG A 159 -4.69 -7.92 -15.79
C ARG A 159 -4.35 -7.91 -17.27
N LYS A 160 -3.82 -9.01 -17.85
CA LYS A 160 -3.62 -9.12 -19.30
C LYS A 160 -4.91 -9.03 -20.11
N HIS A 161 -6.03 -9.35 -19.50
CA HIS A 161 -7.33 -9.36 -20.12
C HIS A 161 -8.18 -8.14 -19.72
N ASP A 162 -7.60 -7.22 -18.95
CA ASP A 162 -8.25 -6.01 -18.47
C ASP A 162 -8.03 -4.86 -19.47
N ALA A 163 -9.09 -4.12 -19.76
CA ALA A 163 -9.03 -2.93 -20.63
C ALA A 163 -8.32 -1.75 -19.96
N THR A 164 -8.39 -1.68 -18.62
CA THR A 164 -7.73 -0.67 -17.78
C THR A 164 -6.90 -1.36 -16.70
N PRO A 165 -5.71 -1.90 -17.06
CA PRO A 165 -4.94 -2.75 -16.16
C PRO A 165 -4.49 -2.00 -14.90
N PHE A 166 -4.86 -2.54 -13.74
CA PHE A 166 -4.43 -2.05 -12.44
C PHE A 166 -2.92 -2.26 -12.24
N ALA A 167 -2.29 -1.39 -11.42
CA ALA A 167 -0.93 -1.63 -10.95
C ALA A 167 -0.92 -2.71 -9.85
N ILE A 168 0.17 -3.47 -9.75
CA ILE A 168 0.40 -4.46 -8.70
C ILE A 168 1.45 -3.91 -7.74
N CYS A 169 1.09 -3.78 -6.46
CA CYS A 169 1.99 -3.40 -5.38
C CYS A 169 2.24 -4.58 -4.44
N VAL A 170 3.47 -4.70 -3.94
CA VAL A 170 3.78 -5.65 -2.85
C VAL A 170 4.23 -4.86 -1.63
N ASP A 171 3.54 -5.06 -0.50
CA ASP A 171 3.85 -4.44 0.79
C ASP A 171 4.21 -5.48 1.83
N GLY A 172 5.38 -5.28 2.44
CA GLY A 172 5.82 -6.10 3.55
C GLY A 172 7.03 -6.98 3.24
N GLY A 173 8.10 -6.77 3.99
CA GLY A 173 9.32 -7.57 3.94
C GLY A 173 10.20 -7.37 2.70
N VAL A 174 9.85 -6.46 1.81
CA VAL A 174 10.62 -6.18 0.58
C VAL A 174 11.97 -5.56 0.93
N TRP A 175 13.03 -6.09 0.33
CA TRP A 175 14.39 -5.58 0.43
C TRP A 175 15.28 -6.11 -0.70
N THR A 176 16.61 -5.92 -0.58
CA THR A 176 17.63 -6.28 -1.61
C THR A 176 17.68 -7.76 -1.97
N ASP A 177 17.17 -8.63 -1.13
CA ASP A 177 17.15 -10.09 -1.31
C ASP A 177 15.97 -10.60 -2.15
N ASN A 178 14.92 -9.79 -2.32
CA ASN A 178 13.72 -10.21 -3.06
C ASN A 178 13.22 -9.19 -4.11
N ILE A 179 13.68 -7.93 -4.08
CA ILE A 179 13.15 -6.86 -4.96
C ILE A 179 13.36 -7.18 -6.45
N LEU A 180 14.48 -7.79 -6.83
CA LEU A 180 14.75 -8.15 -8.23
C LEU A 180 13.81 -9.25 -8.73
N GLU A 181 13.49 -10.25 -7.89
CA GLU A 181 12.52 -11.28 -8.23
C GLU A 181 11.11 -10.69 -8.43
N LEU A 182 10.70 -9.76 -7.57
CA LEU A 182 9.43 -9.05 -7.71
C LEU A 182 9.35 -8.23 -9.01
N ASP A 183 10.44 -7.54 -9.38
CA ASP A 183 10.52 -6.79 -10.64
C ASP A 183 10.43 -7.72 -11.86
N GLN A 184 11.15 -8.84 -11.84
CA GLN A 184 11.11 -9.85 -12.91
C GLN A 184 9.75 -10.52 -13.07
N LEU A 185 8.96 -10.64 -11.99
CA LEU A 185 7.58 -11.10 -12.02
C LEU A 185 6.62 -10.06 -12.61
N GLY A 186 7.02 -8.79 -12.72
CA GLY A 186 6.20 -7.71 -13.27
C GLY A 186 5.40 -6.93 -12.23
N VAL A 187 5.88 -6.86 -10.99
CA VAL A 187 5.37 -5.96 -9.95
C VAL A 187 5.71 -4.51 -10.32
N ASP A 188 4.73 -3.60 -10.20
CA ASP A 188 4.88 -2.20 -10.59
C ASP A 188 5.40 -1.34 -9.46
N GLU A 189 4.96 -1.62 -8.22
CA GLU A 189 5.24 -0.83 -7.02
C GLU A 189 5.61 -1.73 -5.84
N VAL A 190 6.49 -1.24 -4.95
CA VAL A 190 6.77 -1.90 -3.66
C VAL A 190 6.69 -0.89 -2.52
N ALA A 191 5.95 -1.23 -1.47
CA ALA A 191 5.91 -0.47 -0.24
C ALA A 191 6.97 -0.99 0.74
N VAL A 192 7.88 -0.11 1.17
CA VAL A 192 9.01 -0.47 2.03
C VAL A 192 8.97 0.35 3.30
N GLY A 193 8.76 -0.34 4.43
CA GLY A 193 8.59 0.30 5.73
C GLY A 193 9.91 0.63 6.44
N ARG A 194 10.01 0.30 7.72
CA ARG A 194 11.06 0.73 8.67
C ARG A 194 12.50 0.62 8.17
N ARG A 195 12.82 -0.37 7.32
CA ARG A 195 14.18 -0.53 6.79
C ARG A 195 14.61 0.68 5.98
N LEU A 196 13.69 1.27 5.23
CA LEU A 196 13.98 2.41 4.36
C LEU A 196 14.39 3.65 5.15
N PHE A 197 13.81 3.82 6.35
CA PHE A 197 14.10 4.95 7.24
C PHE A 197 15.26 4.69 8.23
N LYS A 198 15.89 3.52 8.17
CA LYS A 198 17.03 3.19 9.03
C LYS A 198 18.31 3.77 8.45
N GLY A 199 18.79 4.86 9.01
CA GLY A 199 19.91 5.65 8.47
C GLY A 199 19.41 6.69 7.46
N ASP A 200 20.13 6.84 6.35
CA ASP A 200 19.76 7.79 5.28
C ASP A 200 18.79 7.11 4.30
N ILE A 201 17.62 7.73 4.11
CA ILE A 201 16.58 7.19 3.22
C ILE A 201 17.02 7.19 1.75
N LYS A 202 17.80 8.20 1.32
CA LYS A 202 18.30 8.31 -0.05
C LYS A 202 19.27 7.17 -0.37
N ASP A 203 20.18 6.87 0.56
CA ASP A 203 21.14 5.77 0.40
C ASP A 203 20.41 4.43 0.31
N ASN A 204 19.37 4.23 1.11
CA ASN A 204 18.56 3.00 1.09
C ASN A 204 17.75 2.86 -0.21
N ILE A 205 17.18 3.94 -0.74
CA ILE A 205 16.49 3.94 -2.04
C ILE A 205 17.49 3.61 -3.16
N ASN A 206 18.63 4.30 -3.20
CA ASN A 206 19.69 4.05 -4.19
C ASN A 206 20.14 2.58 -4.18
N LEU A 207 20.31 1.99 -2.98
CA LEU A 207 20.67 0.59 -2.81
C LEU A 207 19.64 -0.36 -3.47
N LEU A 208 18.34 -0.08 -3.31
CA LEU A 208 17.28 -0.88 -3.93
C LEU A 208 17.23 -0.65 -5.44
N GLU A 209 17.37 0.61 -5.92
CA GLU A 209 17.41 0.92 -7.35
C GLU A 209 18.62 0.29 -8.06
N GLU A 210 19.77 0.22 -7.40
CA GLU A 210 20.94 -0.48 -7.94
C GLU A 210 20.68 -1.96 -8.18
N LYS A 211 19.89 -2.60 -7.29
CA LYS A 211 19.47 -4.00 -7.47
C LYS A 211 18.54 -4.19 -8.67
N LEU A 212 17.71 -3.20 -8.98
CA LEU A 212 16.78 -3.24 -10.12
C LEU A 212 17.47 -3.01 -11.48
N ARG A 213 18.72 -2.54 -11.49
CA ARG A 213 19.50 -2.32 -12.71
C ARG A 213 20.36 -3.54 -13.13
N LEU A 214 20.39 -4.59 -12.31
CA LEU A 214 21.14 -5.83 -12.54
C LEU A 214 20.31 -6.81 -13.39
#